data_09bb25d288a95f3e55e4b12704c831ca
#
_entry.id   09bb25d288a95f3e55e4b12704c831ca
#
_cell.length_a   1.000
_cell.length_b   1.000
_cell.length_c   1.000
_cell.angle_alpha   90.00
_cell.angle_beta   90.00
_cell.angle_gamma   90.00
#
_symmetry.space_group_name_H-M   'P 1'
#
loop_
_entity.id
_entity.type
_entity.pdbx_description
1 polymer ?
#
loop_
_entity_poly.entity_id
_entity_poly.type
_entity_poly.pdbx_seq_one_letter_code
_entity_poly.pdbx_strand_id
1 'polypeptide(L)'
;MYRNDVFERITYIMKSTDQEDAIRPCFAKLAEAMGCDYRTVKAAYEKMKNGEDNETSRPPKPSKLDPYKSVIQEKLELFCPYRSIYCFISDKGYDGGYTILREYCRRIVGEKTRAAQMRFETDMGYQAQVDWKEQMMLVDRNGNHHVFNVFLMVMGFSRAKYVELTLDRSQDTLFRCLANAIEFFGGSPKEVLFDNMKTVADHSRGEFGHGVINSEFLTFARDALFEPRLCRAFRPKTKGKAEALAKLTERLRPYNGEFEDISELSEIVEKFREDINDEVSQATGAKPSVLLDKEKKYLRMPDVGLLLETYVSKPIERKVSRESLVTFCNCKYSVKPAYIGKKVTIEPKDGQLYIYHNKEIISTHRLSEKRYNYNRDEYIEIMKSDAYKDQPDDVIERIADQNLEMYDRIG
;
A
#
# COMPACT_ATOMS: atom_id res chain seq x y z
N MET A 1 20.45 -14.37 -37.71
CA MET A 1 19.38 -15.35 -37.99
C MET A 1 19.55 -16.54 -37.04
N TYR A 2 18.51 -16.90 -36.27
CA TYR A 2 18.61 -17.99 -35.33
C TYR A 2 18.60 -19.36 -36.02
N ARG A 3 19.25 -20.39 -35.44
CA ARG A 3 19.33 -21.74 -36.03
C ARG A 3 17.97 -22.36 -36.36
N ASN A 4 16.92 -22.02 -35.60
CA ASN A 4 15.57 -22.49 -35.84
C ASN A 4 14.95 -21.89 -37.12
N ASP A 5 15.18 -20.62 -37.41
CA ASP A 5 14.67 -19.96 -38.63
C ASP A 5 15.27 -20.59 -39.91
N VAL A 6 16.52 -21.04 -39.82
CA VAL A 6 17.21 -21.71 -40.94
C VAL A 6 16.61 -23.11 -41.18
N PHE A 7 16.31 -23.88 -40.15
CA PHE A 7 15.72 -25.20 -40.25
C PHE A 7 14.29 -25.13 -40.81
N GLU A 8 13.45 -24.23 -40.34
CA GLU A 8 12.08 -24.05 -40.84
C GLU A 8 12.07 -23.62 -42.31
N ARG A 9 12.95 -22.69 -42.70
CA ARG A 9 13.08 -22.27 -44.08
C ARG A 9 13.55 -23.36 -45.00
N ILE A 10 14.51 -24.18 -44.58
CA ILE A 10 14.97 -25.33 -45.37
C ILE A 10 13.84 -26.34 -45.51
N THR A 11 13.12 -26.61 -44.44
CA THR A 11 11.96 -27.53 -44.43
C THR A 11 10.87 -27.05 -45.38
N TYR A 12 10.60 -25.75 -45.41
CA TYR A 12 9.63 -25.13 -46.33
C TYR A 12 10.09 -25.24 -47.79
N ILE A 13 11.35 -24.94 -48.12
CA ILE A 13 11.89 -24.99 -49.48
C ILE A 13 11.86 -26.45 -49.99
N MET A 14 12.18 -27.41 -49.13
CA MET A 14 12.19 -28.83 -49.53
C MET A 14 10.77 -29.42 -49.68
N LYS A 15 9.80 -29.00 -48.90
CA LYS A 15 8.39 -29.39 -49.03
C LYS A 15 7.71 -28.74 -50.25
N SER A 16 8.16 -27.62 -50.68
CA SER A 16 7.64 -26.91 -51.90
C SER A 16 8.23 -27.44 -53.21
N THR A 17 9.24 -28.32 -53.16
CA THR A 17 9.85 -28.91 -54.32
C THR A 17 9.40 -30.39 -54.42
N ASP A 18 8.12 -30.59 -54.75
CA ASP A 18 7.57 -31.91 -55.12
C ASP A 18 8.09 -32.36 -56.49
N GLN A 19 9.23 -33.05 -56.50
CA GLN A 19 9.61 -33.91 -57.63
C GLN A 19 10.68 -34.93 -57.24
N GLU A 20 10.47 -36.13 -57.69
CA GLU A 20 11.23 -37.37 -57.45
C GLU A 20 12.71 -37.39 -57.90
N ASP A 21 13.27 -36.27 -58.39
CA ASP A 21 14.68 -36.11 -58.71
C ASP A 21 15.41 -35.27 -57.65
N ALA A 22 16.04 -35.93 -56.71
CA ALA A 22 16.79 -35.35 -55.63
C ALA A 22 18.07 -34.65 -56.10
N ILE A 23 17.94 -33.47 -56.73
CA ILE A 23 19.08 -32.56 -56.95
C ILE A 23 19.53 -32.05 -55.60
N ARG A 24 20.71 -32.46 -55.18
CA ARG A 24 21.34 -32.02 -53.94
C ARG A 24 21.43 -30.50 -53.90
N PRO A 25 20.79 -29.80 -52.93
CA PRO A 25 20.78 -28.35 -52.95
C PRO A 25 22.20 -27.79 -52.81
N CYS A 26 22.50 -26.69 -53.50
CA CYS A 26 23.76 -25.99 -53.33
C CYS A 26 23.77 -25.22 -52.02
N PHE A 27 24.32 -25.80 -50.97
CA PHE A 27 24.35 -25.24 -49.60
C PHE A 27 25.05 -23.89 -49.55
N ALA A 28 26.02 -23.59 -50.41
CA ALA A 28 26.70 -22.30 -50.46
C ALA A 28 25.75 -21.19 -50.91
N LYS A 29 24.98 -21.39 -51.98
CA LYS A 29 23.98 -20.43 -52.46
C LYS A 29 22.85 -20.21 -51.46
N LEU A 30 22.40 -21.26 -50.77
CA LEU A 30 21.40 -21.16 -49.73
C LEU A 30 21.93 -20.40 -48.52
N ALA A 31 23.16 -20.61 -48.12
CA ALA A 31 23.81 -19.93 -47.00
C ALA A 31 23.96 -18.43 -47.29
N GLU A 32 24.36 -18.07 -48.52
CA GLU A 32 24.45 -16.68 -48.99
C GLU A 32 23.05 -16.00 -48.97
N ALA A 33 22.02 -16.66 -49.51
CA ALA A 33 20.66 -16.13 -49.56
C ALA A 33 20.03 -15.99 -48.16
N MET A 34 20.45 -16.81 -47.19
CA MET A 34 19.97 -16.80 -45.81
C MET A 34 20.85 -15.96 -44.85
N GLY A 35 21.98 -15.43 -45.31
CA GLY A 35 22.90 -14.67 -44.49
C GLY A 35 23.51 -15.46 -43.34
N CYS A 36 23.78 -16.75 -43.52
CA CYS A 36 24.31 -17.64 -42.48
C CYS A 36 25.47 -18.52 -42.98
N ASP A 37 26.18 -19.16 -42.05
CA ASP A 37 27.29 -20.05 -42.39
C ASP A 37 26.81 -21.30 -43.11
N TYR A 38 27.56 -21.72 -44.15
CA TYR A 38 27.33 -22.94 -44.94
C TYR A 38 27.12 -24.22 -44.04
N ARG A 39 27.92 -24.33 -42.97
CA ARG A 39 27.84 -25.48 -42.04
C ARG A 39 26.50 -25.53 -41.33
N THR A 40 25.88 -24.40 -41.02
CA THR A 40 24.57 -24.30 -40.41
C THR A 40 23.47 -24.82 -41.34
N VAL A 41 23.53 -24.46 -42.64
CA VAL A 41 22.57 -24.92 -43.64
C VAL A 41 22.73 -26.43 -43.90
N LYS A 42 23.97 -26.90 -43.99
CA LYS A 42 24.25 -28.35 -44.18
C LYS A 42 23.78 -29.17 -43.02
N ALA A 43 24.05 -28.77 -41.77
CA ALA A 43 23.62 -29.46 -40.57
C ALA A 43 22.09 -29.51 -40.44
N ALA A 44 21.38 -28.43 -40.78
CA ALA A 44 19.93 -28.37 -40.79
C ALA A 44 19.32 -29.30 -41.84
N TYR A 45 19.92 -29.40 -43.03
CA TYR A 45 19.50 -30.32 -44.10
C TYR A 45 19.70 -31.78 -43.71
N GLU A 46 20.83 -32.14 -43.12
CA GLU A 46 21.13 -33.51 -42.67
C GLU A 46 20.14 -33.95 -41.55
N LYS A 47 19.85 -33.08 -40.63
CA LYS A 47 18.84 -33.34 -39.59
C LYS A 47 17.46 -33.62 -40.20
N MET A 48 17.01 -32.75 -41.12
CA MET A 48 15.72 -32.91 -41.78
C MET A 48 15.65 -34.24 -42.54
N LYS A 49 16.73 -34.60 -43.27
CA LYS A 49 16.83 -35.86 -44.03
C LYS A 49 16.75 -37.07 -43.12
N ASN A 50 17.29 -36.98 -41.91
CA ASN A 50 17.25 -38.09 -40.90
C ASN A 50 15.95 -38.15 -40.14
N GLY A 51 14.98 -37.24 -40.39
CA GLY A 51 13.72 -37.19 -39.64
C GLY A 51 13.89 -36.72 -38.18
N GLU A 52 15.03 -36.08 -37.87
CA GLU A 52 15.28 -35.54 -36.53
C GLU A 52 14.59 -34.19 -36.37
N ASP A 53 13.70 -34.11 -35.40
CA ASP A 53 13.13 -32.80 -34.99
C ASP A 53 14.25 -31.89 -34.43
N ASN A 54 14.13 -30.59 -34.70
CA ASN A 54 15.13 -29.59 -34.27
C ASN A 54 15.12 -29.32 -32.75
N GLU A 55 14.53 -30.22 -31.96
CA GLU A 55 14.55 -30.13 -30.50
C GLU A 55 15.91 -30.49 -29.93
N THR A 56 16.89 -29.58 -30.10
CA THR A 56 18.05 -29.59 -29.22
C THR A 56 17.67 -28.88 -27.93
N SER A 57 16.76 -29.41 -27.17
CA SER A 57 16.49 -28.97 -25.81
C SER A 57 17.61 -29.43 -24.91
N ARG A 58 18.68 -28.65 -24.80
CA ARG A 58 19.48 -28.74 -23.59
C ARG A 58 18.54 -28.44 -22.42
N PRO A 59 18.49 -29.26 -21.36
CA PRO A 59 17.67 -28.98 -20.21
C PRO A 59 17.99 -27.54 -19.75
N PRO A 60 16.97 -26.70 -19.50
CA PRO A 60 17.20 -25.32 -19.08
C PRO A 60 18.03 -25.33 -17.79
N LYS A 61 19.09 -24.51 -17.76
CA LYS A 61 19.90 -24.39 -16.54
C LYS A 61 19.00 -23.95 -15.39
N PRO A 62 19.17 -24.52 -14.19
CA PRO A 62 18.39 -24.12 -13.02
C PRO A 62 18.51 -22.62 -12.78
N SER A 63 17.38 -21.97 -12.57
CA SER A 63 17.31 -20.52 -12.32
C SER A 63 17.32 -20.26 -10.82
N LYS A 64 18.00 -19.17 -10.39
CA LYS A 64 17.90 -18.67 -9.00
C LYS A 64 16.47 -18.35 -8.58
N LEU A 65 15.54 -18.16 -9.54
CA LEU A 65 14.10 -17.95 -9.28
C LEU A 65 13.34 -19.26 -9.00
N ASP A 66 13.90 -20.44 -9.31
CA ASP A 66 13.15 -21.68 -9.23
C ASP A 66 12.54 -21.94 -7.83
N PRO A 67 13.24 -21.70 -6.71
CA PRO A 67 12.66 -21.86 -5.37
C PRO A 67 11.52 -20.89 -5.06
N TYR A 68 11.45 -19.75 -5.76
CA TYR A 68 10.50 -18.66 -5.49
C TYR A 68 9.34 -18.60 -6.47
N LYS A 69 9.28 -19.48 -7.49
CA LYS A 69 8.28 -19.45 -8.56
C LYS A 69 6.84 -19.50 -8.04
N SER A 70 6.55 -20.36 -7.06
CA SER A 70 5.22 -20.47 -6.45
C SER A 70 4.81 -19.19 -5.74
N VAL A 71 5.72 -18.61 -4.95
CA VAL A 71 5.49 -17.34 -4.24
C VAL A 71 5.31 -16.20 -5.24
N ILE A 72 6.14 -16.14 -6.29
CA ILE A 72 6.01 -15.12 -7.33
C ILE A 72 4.65 -15.20 -8.02
N GLN A 73 4.18 -16.40 -8.33
CA GLN A 73 2.88 -16.61 -8.99
C GLN A 73 1.73 -16.19 -8.07
N GLU A 74 1.74 -16.60 -6.81
CA GLU A 74 0.77 -16.17 -5.80
C GLU A 74 0.70 -14.63 -5.68
N LYS A 75 1.87 -13.97 -5.59
CA LYS A 75 1.91 -12.50 -5.49
C LYS A 75 1.51 -11.80 -6.80
N LEU A 76 1.69 -12.43 -7.96
CA LEU A 76 1.15 -11.93 -9.24
C LEU A 76 -0.38 -12.03 -9.31
N GLU A 77 -0.98 -13.09 -8.80
CA GLU A 77 -2.44 -13.25 -8.69
C GLU A 77 -3.06 -12.20 -7.76
N LEU A 78 -2.31 -11.77 -6.73
CA LEU A 78 -2.66 -10.64 -5.87
C LEU A 78 -2.38 -9.26 -6.51
N PHE A 79 -2.05 -9.22 -7.80
CA PHE A 79 -1.71 -8.00 -8.55
C PHE A 79 -0.55 -7.18 -7.97
N CYS A 80 0.40 -7.83 -7.28
CA CYS A 80 1.57 -7.16 -6.73
C CYS A 80 2.48 -6.61 -7.84
N PRO A 81 3.01 -5.38 -7.71
CA PRO A 81 4.02 -4.85 -8.63
C PRO A 81 5.30 -5.68 -8.61
N TYR A 82 5.95 -5.85 -9.76
CA TYR A 82 7.17 -6.66 -9.87
C TYR A 82 8.29 -6.21 -8.92
N ARG A 83 8.40 -4.90 -8.65
CA ARG A 83 9.39 -4.38 -7.71
C ARG A 83 9.11 -4.81 -6.27
N SER A 84 7.84 -4.83 -5.89
CA SER A 84 7.41 -5.32 -4.57
C SER A 84 7.72 -6.79 -4.38
N ILE A 85 7.41 -7.61 -5.40
CA ILE A 85 7.74 -9.04 -5.40
C ILE A 85 9.26 -9.23 -5.26
N TYR A 86 10.05 -8.39 -5.94
CA TYR A 86 11.51 -8.45 -5.84
C TYR A 86 12.00 -8.18 -4.43
N CYS A 87 11.56 -7.08 -3.79
CA CYS A 87 11.92 -6.74 -2.42
C CYS A 87 11.54 -7.88 -1.47
N PHE A 88 10.30 -8.37 -1.57
CA PHE A 88 9.78 -9.44 -0.73
C PHE A 88 10.59 -10.76 -0.83
N ILE A 89 10.94 -11.21 -2.04
CA ILE A 89 11.73 -12.44 -2.19
C ILE A 89 13.21 -12.21 -1.84
N SER A 90 13.73 -10.98 -1.97
CA SER A 90 15.08 -10.62 -1.54
C SER A 90 15.21 -10.69 -0.02
N ASP A 91 14.22 -10.23 0.72
CA ASP A 91 14.14 -10.37 2.18
C ASP A 91 14.08 -11.86 2.61
N LYS A 92 13.55 -12.73 1.75
CA LYS A 92 13.54 -14.21 1.93
C LYS A 92 14.79 -14.92 1.37
N GLY A 93 15.82 -14.19 0.99
CA GLY A 93 17.13 -14.73 0.60
C GLY A 93 17.39 -14.86 -0.91
N TYR A 94 16.55 -14.25 -1.77
CA TYR A 94 16.84 -14.20 -3.20
C TYR A 94 18.00 -13.23 -3.50
N ASP A 95 19.09 -13.75 -4.04
CA ASP A 95 20.32 -13.02 -4.41
C ASP A 95 20.44 -12.69 -5.91
N GLY A 96 19.37 -12.93 -6.67
CA GLY A 96 19.34 -12.67 -8.11
C GLY A 96 18.97 -11.23 -8.46
N GLY A 97 19.27 -10.81 -9.69
CA GLY A 97 18.96 -9.46 -10.17
C GLY A 97 17.48 -9.22 -10.46
N TYR A 98 17.02 -7.99 -10.22
CA TYR A 98 15.65 -7.54 -10.53
C TYR A 98 15.25 -7.75 -11.99
N THR A 99 16.19 -7.60 -12.93
CA THR A 99 15.94 -7.79 -14.37
C THR A 99 15.44 -9.21 -14.68
N ILE A 100 16.03 -10.22 -14.05
CA ILE A 100 15.65 -11.63 -14.23
C ILE A 100 14.23 -11.86 -13.77
N LEU A 101 13.88 -11.37 -12.57
CA LEU A 101 12.51 -11.43 -12.04
C LEU A 101 11.52 -10.70 -12.95
N ARG A 102 11.85 -9.48 -13.37
CA ARG A 102 11.00 -8.66 -14.23
C ARG A 102 10.69 -9.34 -15.56
N GLU A 103 11.68 -9.95 -16.18
CA GLU A 103 11.49 -10.71 -17.44
C GLU A 103 10.63 -11.93 -17.23
N TYR A 104 10.82 -12.64 -16.12
CA TYR A 104 10.01 -13.79 -15.74
C TYR A 104 8.53 -13.38 -15.54
N CYS A 105 8.26 -12.33 -14.77
CA CYS A 105 6.91 -11.81 -14.55
C CYS A 105 6.24 -11.31 -15.83
N ARG A 106 6.99 -10.61 -16.70
CA ARG A 106 6.47 -10.16 -18.01
C ARG A 106 6.03 -11.30 -18.91
N ARG A 107 6.77 -12.40 -18.91
CA ARG A 107 6.44 -13.62 -19.67
C ARG A 107 5.12 -14.24 -19.21
N ILE A 108 4.82 -14.16 -17.91
CA ILE A 108 3.57 -14.68 -17.34
C ILE A 108 2.39 -13.75 -17.63
N VAL A 109 2.56 -12.44 -17.53
CA VAL A 109 1.45 -11.45 -17.52
C VAL A 109 1.19 -10.81 -18.90
N GLY A 110 2.14 -10.84 -19.83
CA GLY A 110 2.03 -10.17 -21.15
C GLY A 110 2.28 -8.64 -21.09
N GLU A 111 2.58 -8.00 -22.23
CA GLU A 111 2.91 -6.58 -22.29
C GLU A 111 1.69 -5.67 -22.53
N LYS A 112 1.54 -4.60 -21.72
CA LYS A 112 0.58 -3.50 -21.96
C LYS A 112 1.31 -2.20 -22.31
N THR A 113 0.88 -1.54 -23.38
CA THR A 113 1.42 -0.24 -23.86
C THR A 113 1.04 0.92 -22.94
N ARG A 114 1.98 1.84 -22.66
CA ARG A 114 1.79 3.03 -21.80
C ARG A 114 1.81 4.33 -22.61
N ALA A 115 0.94 5.26 -22.26
CA ALA A 115 0.89 6.61 -22.83
C ALA A 115 1.95 7.54 -22.19
N ALA A 116 2.51 8.48 -22.98
CA ALA A 116 3.48 9.48 -22.50
C ALA A 116 2.84 10.51 -21.55
N GLN A 117 3.51 10.85 -20.45
CA GLN A 117 3.07 11.85 -19.50
C GLN A 117 4.04 13.03 -19.41
N MET A 118 3.50 14.26 -19.35
CA MET A 118 4.29 15.47 -19.17
C MET A 118 4.63 15.68 -17.69
N ARG A 119 5.90 15.96 -17.38
CA ARG A 119 6.39 16.19 -16.01
C ARG A 119 6.42 17.67 -15.68
N PHE A 120 6.01 18.02 -14.47
CA PHE A 120 6.17 19.36 -13.92
C PHE A 120 7.18 19.30 -12.79
N GLU A 121 8.28 20.03 -12.94
CA GLU A 121 9.29 20.19 -11.89
C GLU A 121 8.98 21.44 -11.04
N THR A 122 9.40 21.41 -9.78
CA THR A 122 9.21 22.50 -8.82
C THR A 122 10.53 22.84 -8.16
N ASP A 123 10.72 24.09 -7.77
CA ASP A 123 11.90 24.53 -7.03
C ASP A 123 11.99 23.91 -5.64
N MET A 124 13.18 23.96 -5.02
CA MET A 124 13.43 23.46 -3.68
C MET A 124 12.54 24.17 -2.66
N GLY A 125 11.89 23.40 -1.78
CA GLY A 125 11.02 23.93 -0.73
C GLY A 125 9.73 24.60 -1.22
N TYR A 126 9.44 24.55 -2.52
CA TYR A 126 8.28 25.24 -3.06
C TYR A 126 6.96 24.50 -2.82
N GLN A 127 6.87 23.22 -3.22
CA GLN A 127 5.59 22.50 -3.20
C GLN A 127 5.73 21.07 -2.68
N ALA A 128 4.71 20.64 -1.93
CA ALA A 128 4.43 19.23 -1.69
C ALA A 128 3.03 18.85 -2.17
N GLN A 129 2.77 17.56 -2.34
CA GLN A 129 1.46 17.02 -2.74
C GLN A 129 1.01 16.00 -1.72
N VAL A 130 -0.25 16.07 -1.32
CA VAL A 130 -0.89 15.17 -0.36
C VAL A 130 -1.97 14.35 -1.04
N ASP A 131 -2.05 13.07 -0.68
CA ASP A 131 -3.07 12.13 -1.14
C ASP A 131 -3.38 11.09 -0.07
N TRP A 132 -4.45 10.33 -0.29
CA TRP A 132 -4.80 9.15 0.48
C TRP A 132 -4.85 7.92 -0.41
N LYS A 133 -4.29 6.83 0.06
CA LYS A 133 -4.66 5.50 -0.43
C LYS A 133 -5.71 4.96 0.51
N GLU A 134 -6.93 4.94 0.04
CA GLU A 134 -8.10 4.60 0.85
C GLU A 134 -8.37 3.10 0.86
N GLN A 135 -8.93 2.63 1.97
CA GLN A 135 -9.51 1.29 2.13
C GLN A 135 -8.59 0.16 1.62
N MET A 136 -7.31 0.23 1.95
CA MET A 136 -6.44 -0.93 1.76
C MET A 136 -6.87 -2.03 2.73
N MET A 137 -6.92 -3.24 2.23
CA MET A 137 -7.24 -4.42 3.03
C MET A 137 -6.10 -5.42 2.92
N LEU A 138 -5.60 -5.86 4.07
CA LEU A 138 -4.66 -6.96 4.22
C LEU A 138 -5.17 -7.90 5.32
N VAL A 139 -4.77 -9.15 5.24
CA VAL A 139 -5.13 -10.18 6.21
C VAL A 139 -3.91 -10.48 7.06
N ASP A 140 -4.06 -10.64 8.38
CA ASP A 140 -2.98 -11.04 9.28
C ASP A 140 -2.71 -12.56 9.22
N ARG A 141 -1.70 -13.04 9.97
CA ARG A 141 -1.38 -14.48 10.06
C ARG A 141 -2.51 -15.32 10.64
N ASN A 142 -3.42 -14.72 11.38
CA ASN A 142 -4.55 -15.37 12.05
C ASN A 142 -5.82 -15.39 11.18
N GLY A 143 -5.78 -14.78 9.98
CA GLY A 143 -6.92 -14.69 9.07
C GLY A 143 -7.84 -13.49 9.34
N ASN A 144 -7.49 -12.56 10.22
CA ASN A 144 -8.29 -11.36 10.47
C ASN A 144 -8.05 -10.32 9.37
N HIS A 145 -9.13 -9.69 8.92
CA HIS A 145 -9.09 -8.65 7.91
C HIS A 145 -8.85 -7.29 8.55
N HIS A 146 -7.79 -6.60 8.13
CA HIS A 146 -7.47 -5.24 8.55
C HIS A 146 -7.74 -4.28 7.39
N VAL A 147 -8.69 -3.37 7.58
CA VAL A 147 -8.99 -2.28 6.63
C VAL A 147 -8.38 -1.00 7.17
N PHE A 148 -7.54 -0.37 6.38
CA PHE A 148 -6.80 0.82 6.79
C PHE A 148 -6.63 1.79 5.61
N ASN A 149 -6.24 3.01 5.92
CA ASN A 149 -5.88 4.02 4.94
C ASN A 149 -4.38 4.32 5.05
N VAL A 150 -3.80 4.85 3.99
CA VAL A 150 -2.41 5.30 4.02
C VAL A 150 -2.36 6.77 3.62
N PHE A 151 -1.88 7.60 4.55
CA PHE A 151 -1.58 8.99 4.27
C PHE A 151 -0.31 9.09 3.42
N LEU A 152 -0.33 9.93 2.41
CA LEU A 152 0.73 10.08 1.44
C LEU A 152 1.08 11.56 1.27
N MET A 153 2.35 11.92 1.49
CA MET A 153 2.87 13.24 1.16
C MET A 153 4.19 13.12 0.41
N VAL A 154 4.36 13.88 -0.65
CA VAL A 154 5.56 13.85 -1.50
C VAL A 154 6.05 15.25 -1.79
N MET A 155 7.34 15.49 -1.53
CA MET A 155 8.01 16.74 -1.86
C MET A 155 8.15 16.92 -3.38
N GLY A 156 7.99 18.15 -3.82
CA GLY A 156 7.97 18.47 -5.25
C GLY A 156 9.33 18.37 -5.93
N PHE A 157 10.40 18.76 -5.26
CA PHE A 157 11.76 18.74 -5.77
C PHE A 157 12.48 17.43 -5.42
N SER A 158 12.72 17.15 -4.15
CA SER A 158 13.49 15.97 -3.72
C SER A 158 12.83 14.65 -4.03
N ARG A 159 11.51 14.64 -4.23
CA ARG A 159 10.69 13.41 -4.30
C ARG A 159 10.71 12.63 -2.99
N ALA A 160 11.13 13.25 -1.89
CA ALA A 160 11.02 12.66 -0.57
C ALA A 160 9.55 12.38 -0.23
N LYS A 161 9.30 11.23 0.36
CA LYS A 161 7.96 10.68 0.55
C LYS A 161 7.73 10.42 2.03
N TYR A 162 6.61 10.88 2.53
CA TYR A 162 6.09 10.50 3.83
C TYR A 162 4.88 9.60 3.65
N VAL A 163 4.85 8.53 4.41
CA VAL A 163 3.80 7.51 4.37
C VAL A 163 3.46 7.13 5.81
N GLU A 164 2.18 7.16 6.17
CA GLU A 164 1.70 6.79 7.50
C GLU A 164 0.40 5.99 7.39
N LEU A 165 0.31 4.86 8.12
CA LEU A 165 -0.91 4.06 8.25
C LEU A 165 -1.90 4.76 9.19
N THR A 166 -3.17 4.82 8.78
CA THR A 166 -4.24 5.39 9.61
C THR A 166 -5.50 4.53 9.54
N LEU A 167 -6.29 4.52 10.62
CA LEU A 167 -7.55 3.79 10.65
C LEU A 167 -8.73 4.63 10.12
N ASP A 168 -8.61 5.94 10.19
CA ASP A 168 -9.60 6.89 9.68
C ASP A 168 -8.94 8.01 8.87
N ARG A 169 -9.75 8.95 8.38
CA ARG A 169 -9.34 10.13 7.62
C ARG A 169 -10.01 11.38 8.17
N SER A 170 -10.18 11.42 9.49
CA SER A 170 -10.72 12.60 10.18
C SER A 170 -9.81 13.80 10.01
N GLN A 171 -10.31 14.98 10.38
CA GLN A 171 -9.53 16.19 10.34
C GLN A 171 -8.36 16.14 11.33
N ASP A 172 -8.57 15.63 12.53
CA ASP A 172 -7.53 15.40 13.54
C ASP A 172 -6.44 14.47 13.03
N THR A 173 -6.83 13.36 12.38
CA THR A 173 -5.88 12.43 11.74
C THR A 173 -5.09 13.11 10.64
N LEU A 174 -5.73 13.93 9.80
CA LEU A 174 -5.04 14.69 8.76
C LEU A 174 -4.04 15.69 9.37
N PHE A 175 -4.43 16.43 10.40
CA PHE A 175 -3.53 17.37 11.09
C PHE A 175 -2.33 16.67 11.69
N ARG A 176 -2.54 15.53 12.37
CA ARG A 176 -1.47 14.71 12.91
C ARG A 176 -0.51 14.22 11.81
N CYS A 177 -1.02 13.65 10.74
CA CYS A 177 -0.20 13.16 9.64
C CYS A 177 0.59 14.29 8.96
N LEU A 178 0.00 15.48 8.80
CA LEU A 178 0.70 16.66 8.27
C LEU A 178 1.81 17.13 9.21
N ALA A 179 1.54 17.22 10.50
CA ALA A 179 2.52 17.61 11.51
C ALA A 179 3.72 16.64 11.53
N ASN A 180 3.45 15.31 11.56
CA ASN A 180 4.48 14.27 11.51
C ASN A 180 5.28 14.31 10.18
N ALA A 181 4.61 14.55 9.05
CA ALA A 181 5.28 14.69 7.76
C ALA A 181 6.21 15.90 7.70
N ILE A 182 5.76 17.05 8.24
CA ILE A 182 6.56 18.29 8.34
C ILE A 182 7.81 18.05 9.20
N GLU A 183 7.67 17.37 10.33
CA GLU A 183 8.79 16.98 11.18
C GLU A 183 9.77 16.08 10.44
N PHE A 184 9.27 15.04 9.77
CA PHE A 184 10.08 14.11 8.98
C PHE A 184 10.85 14.82 7.85
N PHE A 185 10.24 15.74 7.13
CA PHE A 185 10.93 16.51 6.08
C PHE A 185 11.88 17.57 6.62
N GLY A 186 11.79 17.92 7.88
CA GLY A 186 12.57 18.99 8.51
C GLY A 186 12.01 20.39 8.21
N GLY A 187 10.72 20.49 7.95
CA GLY A 187 9.98 21.74 7.76
C GLY A 187 8.91 21.70 6.69
N SER A 188 8.15 22.78 6.58
CA SER A 188 7.06 22.97 5.64
C SER A 188 7.54 23.57 4.32
N PRO A 189 7.05 23.08 3.17
CA PRO A 189 7.21 23.77 1.89
C PRO A 189 6.37 25.04 1.85
N LYS A 190 6.58 25.86 0.83
CA LYS A 190 5.80 27.10 0.66
C LYS A 190 4.31 26.83 0.43
N GLU A 191 3.99 25.83 -0.39
CA GLU A 191 2.61 25.41 -0.65
C GLU A 191 2.44 23.89 -0.60
N VAL A 192 1.24 23.46 -0.19
CA VAL A 192 0.84 22.05 -0.20
C VAL A 192 -0.41 21.88 -1.05
N LEU A 193 -0.33 20.98 -2.02
CA LEU A 193 -1.42 20.70 -2.96
C LEU A 193 -2.25 19.52 -2.44
N PHE A 194 -3.56 19.78 -2.27
CA PHE A 194 -4.55 18.80 -1.82
C PHE A 194 -5.54 18.46 -2.92
N ASP A 195 -6.09 17.27 -2.88
CA ASP A 195 -7.33 16.98 -3.61
C ASP A 195 -8.53 17.64 -2.93
N ASN A 196 -9.69 17.62 -3.60
CA ASN A 196 -10.95 18.16 -3.08
C ASN A 196 -11.52 17.24 -1.98
N MET A 197 -10.76 17.04 -0.90
CA MET A 197 -11.21 16.23 0.24
C MET A 197 -12.00 17.10 1.24
N LYS A 198 -13.06 16.52 1.83
CA LYS A 198 -13.96 17.24 2.75
C LYS A 198 -13.27 17.79 4.00
N THR A 199 -12.19 17.16 4.43
CA THR A 199 -11.38 17.60 5.58
C THR A 199 -10.55 18.86 5.29
N VAL A 200 -10.41 19.25 4.02
CA VAL A 200 -9.66 20.44 3.59
C VAL A 200 -10.58 21.50 3.00
N ALA A 201 -11.62 21.09 2.27
CA ALA A 201 -12.50 22.02 1.55
C ALA A 201 -13.97 21.82 1.89
N ASP A 202 -14.66 22.91 2.28
CA ASP A 202 -16.10 22.93 2.46
C ASP A 202 -16.83 22.85 1.12
N HIS A 203 -16.24 23.47 0.08
CA HIS A 203 -16.73 23.40 -1.30
C HIS A 203 -15.59 23.05 -2.24
N SER A 204 -15.78 21.99 -3.03
CA SER A 204 -14.83 21.54 -4.04
C SER A 204 -14.57 22.62 -5.09
N ARG A 205 -13.31 22.74 -5.54
CA ARG A 205 -12.95 23.63 -6.64
C ARG A 205 -13.50 23.08 -7.96
N GLY A 206 -14.55 23.70 -8.49
CA GLY A 206 -15.11 23.38 -9.80
C GLY A 206 -14.21 23.83 -10.97
N GLU A 207 -14.65 23.57 -12.20
CA GLU A 207 -13.92 23.95 -13.42
C GLU A 207 -13.78 25.49 -13.54
N PHE A 208 -14.82 26.22 -13.11
CA PHE A 208 -14.92 27.70 -13.18
C PHE A 208 -15.03 28.36 -11.79
N GLY A 209 -15.09 27.59 -10.70
CA GLY A 209 -15.30 28.09 -9.33
C GLY A 209 -14.02 28.03 -8.49
N HIS A 210 -13.90 28.99 -7.54
CA HIS A 210 -12.89 28.92 -6.49
C HIS A 210 -13.40 27.94 -5.41
N GLY A 211 -12.60 26.90 -5.09
CA GLY A 211 -12.90 26.06 -3.93
C GLY A 211 -12.77 26.86 -2.64
N VAL A 212 -13.62 26.58 -1.66
CA VAL A 212 -13.58 27.20 -0.32
C VAL A 212 -12.90 26.23 0.61
N ILE A 213 -11.75 26.62 1.14
CA ILE A 213 -11.00 25.82 2.11
C ILE A 213 -11.63 26.05 3.48
N ASN A 214 -11.75 25.00 4.27
CA ASN A 214 -12.25 25.00 5.63
C ASN A 214 -11.46 26.00 6.50
N SER A 215 -12.14 26.79 7.33
CA SER A 215 -11.54 27.85 8.15
C SER A 215 -10.54 27.32 9.18
N GLU A 216 -10.84 26.17 9.80
CA GLU A 216 -9.96 25.52 10.76
C GLU A 216 -8.70 24.99 10.07
N PHE A 217 -8.86 24.40 8.87
CA PHE A 217 -7.73 23.97 8.05
C PHE A 217 -6.84 25.15 7.61
N LEU A 218 -7.44 26.31 7.28
CA LEU A 218 -6.67 27.53 6.96
C LEU A 218 -5.85 28.01 8.16
N THR A 219 -6.42 27.93 9.37
CA THR A 219 -5.72 28.31 10.60
C THR A 219 -4.55 27.35 10.86
N PHE A 220 -4.77 26.05 10.77
CA PHE A 220 -3.71 25.05 10.86
C PHE A 220 -2.60 25.29 9.82
N ALA A 221 -2.95 25.49 8.55
CA ALA A 221 -1.99 25.71 7.48
C ALA A 221 -1.11 26.95 7.70
N ARG A 222 -1.70 28.02 8.23
CA ARG A 222 -0.96 29.24 8.60
C ARG A 222 0.05 28.95 9.71
N ASP A 223 -0.37 28.27 10.77
CA ASP A 223 0.49 27.95 11.92
C ASP A 223 1.54 26.88 11.55
N ALA A 224 1.21 26.01 10.61
CA ALA A 224 2.13 25.03 9.99
C ALA A 224 3.01 25.65 8.87
N LEU A 225 2.91 26.97 8.62
CA LEU A 225 3.74 27.76 7.71
C LEU A 225 3.67 27.35 6.22
N PHE A 226 2.53 26.84 5.73
CA PHE A 226 2.34 26.56 4.30
C PHE A 226 1.04 27.17 3.75
N GLU A 227 0.99 27.39 2.44
CA GLU A 227 -0.23 27.79 1.73
C GLU A 227 -0.96 26.56 1.19
N PRO A 228 -2.21 26.29 1.59
CA PRO A 228 -2.98 25.19 1.04
C PRO A 228 -3.50 25.53 -0.37
N ARG A 229 -3.37 24.60 -1.30
CA ARG A 229 -3.86 24.71 -2.68
C ARG A 229 -4.74 23.53 -3.01
N LEU A 230 -5.90 23.77 -3.60
CA LEU A 230 -6.78 22.71 -4.10
C LEU A 230 -6.49 22.41 -5.56
N CYS A 231 -6.46 21.12 -5.92
CA CYS A 231 -6.38 20.66 -7.29
C CYS A 231 -7.57 21.18 -8.09
N ARG A 232 -7.35 21.54 -9.37
CA ARG A 232 -8.44 21.82 -10.30
C ARG A 232 -9.15 20.53 -10.65
N ALA A 233 -10.49 20.53 -10.57
CA ALA A 233 -11.30 19.40 -11.04
C ALA A 233 -10.98 19.10 -12.52
N PHE A 234 -11.01 17.83 -12.90
CA PHE A 234 -10.78 17.33 -14.26
C PHE A 234 -9.39 17.62 -14.88
N ARG A 235 -8.39 18.00 -14.09
CA ARG A 235 -6.99 18.09 -14.53
C ARG A 235 -6.08 17.14 -13.74
N PRO A 236 -6.13 15.82 -14.00
CA PRO A 236 -5.37 14.81 -13.25
C PRO A 236 -3.84 15.01 -13.33
N LYS A 237 -3.36 15.78 -14.33
CA LYS A 237 -1.91 16.00 -14.54
C LYS A 237 -1.23 16.85 -13.45
N THR A 238 -1.99 17.55 -12.57
CA THR A 238 -1.42 18.41 -11.52
C THR A 238 -0.94 17.64 -10.30
N LYS A 239 -1.45 16.42 -10.06
CA LYS A 239 -1.16 15.58 -8.87
C LYS A 239 -0.36 14.31 -9.18
N GLY A 240 0.33 14.25 -10.31
CA GLY A 240 1.01 13.04 -10.78
C GLY A 240 2.09 12.50 -9.84
N LYS A 241 2.65 13.32 -8.94
CA LYS A 241 3.66 12.90 -7.96
C LYS A 241 3.03 12.07 -6.84
N ALA A 242 1.89 12.54 -6.28
CA ALA A 242 1.16 11.83 -5.26
C ALA A 242 0.49 10.55 -5.82
N GLU A 243 -0.05 10.58 -7.04
CA GLU A 243 -0.56 9.39 -7.73
C GLU A 243 0.53 8.32 -7.93
N ALA A 244 1.75 8.74 -8.27
CA ALA A 244 2.87 7.82 -8.38
C ALA A 244 3.23 7.19 -7.04
N LEU A 245 3.16 7.97 -5.94
CA LEU A 245 3.35 7.45 -4.57
C LEU A 245 2.23 6.49 -4.18
N ALA A 246 0.97 6.80 -4.50
CA ALA A 246 -0.16 5.90 -4.25
C ALA A 246 -0.01 4.54 -4.97
N LYS A 247 0.63 4.51 -6.14
CA LYS A 247 0.98 3.25 -6.81
C LYS A 247 2.10 2.48 -6.10
N LEU A 248 3.02 3.18 -5.42
CA LEU A 248 4.08 2.52 -4.67
C LEU A 248 3.54 1.79 -3.44
N THR A 249 2.41 2.20 -2.85
CA THR A 249 1.80 1.50 -1.72
C THR A 249 1.35 0.07 -2.06
N GLU A 250 1.19 -0.26 -3.34
CA GLU A 250 0.95 -1.64 -3.78
C GLU A 250 2.10 -2.59 -3.40
N ARG A 251 3.27 -2.06 -3.02
CA ARG A 251 4.38 -2.84 -2.47
C ARG A 251 4.07 -3.41 -1.08
N LEU A 252 3.04 -2.94 -0.40
CA LEU A 252 2.58 -3.48 0.87
C LEU A 252 1.77 -4.78 0.68
N ARG A 253 1.22 -5.04 -0.52
CA ARG A 253 0.40 -6.25 -0.79
C ARG A 253 1.11 -7.59 -0.54
N PRO A 254 2.43 -7.75 -0.80
CA PRO A 254 3.13 -8.99 -0.49
C PRO A 254 3.14 -9.37 1.00
N TYR A 255 2.92 -8.40 1.88
CA TYR A 255 2.84 -8.64 3.33
C TYR A 255 1.47 -9.20 3.79
N ASN A 256 0.54 -9.43 2.86
CA ASN A 256 -0.72 -10.11 3.17
C ASN A 256 -0.46 -11.51 3.74
N GLY A 257 -0.96 -11.79 4.94
CA GLY A 257 -0.69 -13.03 5.69
C GLY A 257 0.68 -13.06 6.40
N GLU A 258 1.42 -11.95 6.46
CA GLU A 258 2.81 -11.92 6.95
C GLU A 258 3.00 -11.08 8.23
N PHE A 259 1.95 -10.52 8.81
CA PHE A 259 1.97 -9.73 10.04
C PHE A 259 0.98 -10.27 11.09
N GLU A 260 1.16 -9.94 12.35
CA GLU A 260 0.32 -10.41 13.46
C GLU A 260 -0.81 -9.43 13.80
N ASP A 261 -0.53 -8.13 13.78
CA ASP A 261 -1.49 -7.09 14.15
C ASP A 261 -1.23 -5.76 13.40
N ILE A 262 -2.08 -4.78 13.66
CA ILE A 262 -1.99 -3.45 13.05
C ILE A 262 -0.72 -2.69 13.50
N SER A 263 -0.13 -3.04 14.64
CA SER A 263 1.11 -2.42 15.12
C SER A 263 2.29 -2.90 14.29
N GLU A 264 2.43 -4.20 14.07
CA GLU A 264 3.45 -4.77 13.17
C GLU A 264 3.26 -4.26 11.74
N LEU A 265 2.00 -4.15 11.27
CA LEU A 265 1.73 -3.55 9.96
C LEU A 265 2.17 -2.09 9.89
N SER A 266 2.04 -1.31 10.97
CA SER A 266 2.55 0.07 11.03
C SER A 266 4.08 0.12 10.92
N GLU A 267 4.79 -0.79 11.57
CA GLU A 267 6.25 -0.90 11.47
C GLU A 267 6.70 -1.27 10.04
N ILE A 268 5.95 -2.16 9.38
CA ILE A 268 6.16 -2.49 7.96
C ILE A 268 5.99 -1.25 7.07
N VAL A 269 4.98 -0.41 7.33
CA VAL A 269 4.76 0.84 6.59
C VAL A 269 5.87 1.85 6.87
N GLU A 270 6.40 1.92 8.09
CA GLU A 270 7.55 2.76 8.42
C GLU A 270 8.81 2.32 7.69
N LYS A 271 9.13 1.03 7.72
CA LYS A 271 10.24 0.46 6.94
C LYS A 271 10.06 0.73 5.44
N PHE A 272 8.85 0.52 4.91
CA PHE A 272 8.54 0.85 3.53
C PHE A 272 8.82 2.32 3.19
N ARG A 273 8.49 3.25 4.11
CA ARG A 273 8.80 4.69 3.95
C ARG A 273 10.31 4.95 3.84
N GLU A 274 11.11 4.28 4.66
CA GLU A 274 12.58 4.39 4.61
C GLU A 274 13.13 3.86 3.29
N ASP A 275 12.73 2.65 2.90
CA ASP A 275 13.17 1.97 1.67
C ASP A 275 12.90 2.81 0.42
N ILE A 276 11.69 3.37 0.28
CA ILE A 276 11.33 4.16 -0.91
C ILE A 276 12.04 5.53 -0.97
N ASN A 277 12.58 6.02 0.14
CA ASN A 277 13.40 7.24 0.19
C ASN A 277 14.88 6.96 -0.06
N ASP A 278 15.34 5.73 0.18
CA ASP A 278 16.72 5.32 -0.09
C ASP A 278 16.91 4.70 -1.49
N GLU A 279 15.83 4.41 -2.20
CA GLU A 279 15.87 3.98 -3.60
C GLU A 279 16.12 5.16 -4.54
N VAL A 280 16.97 4.95 -5.58
CA VAL A 280 17.18 5.97 -6.62
C VAL A 280 15.86 6.25 -7.37
N SER A 281 15.40 7.47 -7.31
CA SER A 281 14.20 7.91 -8.02
C SER A 281 14.47 8.02 -9.52
N GLN A 282 13.67 7.35 -10.35
CA GLN A 282 13.77 7.46 -11.82
C GLN A 282 13.49 8.89 -12.33
N ALA A 283 12.79 9.70 -11.53
CA ALA A 283 12.46 11.08 -11.90
C ALA A 283 13.66 12.03 -11.77
N THR A 284 14.49 11.84 -10.74
CA THR A 284 15.60 12.73 -10.41
C THR A 284 16.99 12.12 -10.64
N GLY A 285 17.06 10.81 -10.83
CA GLY A 285 18.33 10.08 -10.94
C GLY A 285 19.13 9.99 -9.62
N ALA A 286 18.53 10.42 -8.49
CA ALA A 286 19.16 10.45 -7.18
C ALA A 286 18.23 9.85 -6.11
N LYS A 287 18.78 9.52 -4.94
CA LYS A 287 17.99 9.10 -3.78
C LYS A 287 17.22 10.31 -3.23
N PRO A 288 15.90 10.17 -2.95
CA PRO A 288 15.10 11.23 -2.32
C PRO A 288 15.67 11.73 -1.00
N SER A 289 16.23 10.84 -0.16
CA SER A 289 16.88 11.19 1.11
C SER A 289 18.02 12.19 0.92
N VAL A 290 18.89 11.96 -0.06
CA VAL A 290 20.03 12.85 -0.38
C VAL A 290 19.57 14.21 -0.90
N LEU A 291 18.52 14.24 -1.72
CA LEU A 291 17.97 15.48 -2.24
C LEU A 291 17.21 16.26 -1.17
N LEU A 292 16.53 15.56 -0.24
CA LEU A 292 15.85 16.17 0.90
C LEU A 292 16.83 16.95 1.79
N ASP A 293 17.99 16.41 2.07
CA ASP A 293 19.00 17.10 2.88
C ASP A 293 19.44 18.45 2.26
N LYS A 294 19.43 18.53 0.93
CA LYS A 294 19.66 19.81 0.22
C LYS A 294 18.44 20.73 0.30
N GLU A 295 17.23 20.16 0.23
CA GLU A 295 15.95 20.88 0.22
C GLU A 295 15.60 21.46 1.60
N LYS A 296 16.00 20.80 2.70
CA LYS A 296 15.73 21.23 4.11
C LYS A 296 16.06 22.71 4.37
N LYS A 297 17.10 23.24 3.72
CA LYS A 297 17.51 24.65 3.88
C LYS A 297 16.47 25.67 3.37
N TYR A 298 15.55 25.21 2.55
CA TYR A 298 14.49 26.03 1.94
C TYR A 298 13.12 25.80 2.60
N LEU A 299 13.05 24.89 3.57
CA LEU A 299 11.85 24.60 4.34
C LEU A 299 11.77 25.51 5.57
N ARG A 300 10.56 25.77 6.04
CA ARG A 300 10.28 26.58 7.24
C ARG A 300 9.80 25.66 8.35
N MET A 301 10.49 25.62 9.48
CA MET A 301 10.15 24.74 10.59
C MET A 301 9.13 25.41 11.51
N PRO A 302 7.87 24.93 11.57
CA PRO A 302 6.91 25.34 12.57
C PRO A 302 7.19 24.65 13.92
N ASP A 303 6.55 25.10 14.97
CA ASP A 303 6.51 24.36 16.24
C ASP A 303 5.53 23.18 16.13
N VAL A 304 6.06 22.02 15.79
CA VAL A 304 5.28 20.80 15.59
C VAL A 304 4.60 20.33 16.87
N GLY A 305 5.25 20.51 18.03
CA GLY A 305 4.65 20.20 19.33
C GLY A 305 3.40 21.01 19.59
N LEU A 306 3.46 22.33 19.33
CA LEU A 306 2.34 23.24 19.47
C LEU A 306 1.21 22.91 18.46
N LEU A 307 1.55 22.52 17.21
CA LEU A 307 0.56 22.09 16.24
C LEU A 307 -0.20 20.85 16.73
N LEU A 308 0.50 19.82 17.21
CA LEU A 308 -0.14 18.62 17.73
C LEU A 308 -0.97 18.91 18.98
N GLU A 309 -0.50 19.79 19.86
CA GLU A 309 -1.25 20.17 21.06
C GLU A 309 -2.53 20.98 20.74
N THR A 310 -2.48 21.84 19.72
CA THR A 310 -3.57 22.74 19.39
C THR A 310 -4.65 22.10 18.53
N TYR A 311 -4.25 21.27 17.54
CA TYR A 311 -5.14 20.79 16.49
C TYR A 311 -5.44 19.29 16.55
N VAL A 312 -4.70 18.54 17.35
CA VAL A 312 -4.94 17.08 17.47
C VAL A 312 -5.47 16.79 18.86
N SER A 313 -6.68 16.23 18.92
CA SER A 313 -7.26 15.83 20.19
C SER A 313 -6.34 14.83 20.88
N LYS A 314 -5.95 15.10 22.14
CA LYS A 314 -5.09 14.17 22.89
C LYS A 314 -5.85 12.86 23.07
N PRO A 315 -5.28 11.72 22.72
CA PRO A 315 -5.92 10.44 22.95
C PRO A 315 -6.16 10.28 24.45
N ILE A 316 -7.41 9.99 24.82
CA ILE A 316 -7.80 9.80 26.21
C ILE A 316 -7.43 8.35 26.58
N GLU A 317 -6.30 8.15 27.25
CA GLU A 317 -5.92 6.84 27.74
C GLU A 317 -6.70 6.47 29.03
N ARG A 318 -7.22 5.26 29.07
CA ARG A 318 -7.87 4.66 30.24
C ARG A 318 -7.40 3.23 30.44
N LYS A 319 -7.46 2.77 31.68
CA LYS A 319 -7.23 1.35 32.02
C LYS A 319 -8.58 0.66 32.14
N VAL A 320 -8.72 -0.49 31.50
CA VAL A 320 -9.91 -1.33 31.65
C VAL A 320 -9.98 -1.87 33.07
N SER A 321 -11.11 -1.66 33.71
CA SER A 321 -11.36 -2.12 35.08
C SER A 321 -11.51 -3.64 35.16
N ARG A 322 -11.49 -4.19 36.38
CA ARG A 322 -11.79 -5.61 36.64
C ARG A 322 -13.23 -5.99 36.26
N GLU A 323 -14.12 -5.00 36.21
CA GLU A 323 -15.51 -5.16 35.77
C GLU A 323 -15.65 -5.15 34.23
N SER A 324 -14.53 -5.17 33.49
CA SER A 324 -14.52 -5.05 32.01
C SER A 324 -15.14 -3.74 31.49
N LEU A 325 -14.93 -2.64 32.23
CA LEU A 325 -15.48 -1.33 31.95
C LEU A 325 -14.40 -0.28 31.80
N VAL A 326 -14.66 0.71 30.93
CA VAL A 326 -13.85 1.92 30.73
C VAL A 326 -14.66 3.15 31.11
N THR A 327 -14.07 4.09 31.85
CA THR A 327 -14.76 5.29 32.32
C THR A 327 -14.47 6.49 31.41
N PHE A 328 -15.52 7.13 30.91
CA PHE A 328 -15.46 8.39 30.17
C PHE A 328 -16.61 9.29 30.61
N CYS A 329 -16.33 10.57 30.94
CA CYS A 329 -17.31 11.57 31.41
C CYS A 329 -18.26 11.04 32.51
N ASN A 330 -17.74 10.35 33.54
CA ASN A 330 -18.48 9.70 34.62
C ASN A 330 -19.39 8.53 34.22
N CYS A 331 -19.44 8.18 32.93
CA CYS A 331 -20.14 7.03 32.40
C CYS A 331 -19.17 5.87 32.24
N LYS A 332 -19.65 4.64 32.44
CA LYS A 332 -18.88 3.41 32.24
C LYS A 332 -19.36 2.68 30.98
N TYR A 333 -18.44 2.24 30.16
CA TYR A 333 -18.70 1.57 28.88
C TYR A 333 -18.03 0.20 28.87
N SER A 334 -18.74 -0.81 28.42
CA SER A 334 -18.23 -2.19 28.40
C SER A 334 -17.14 -2.36 27.32
N VAL A 335 -16.27 -3.32 27.57
CA VAL A 335 -15.34 -3.90 26.60
C VAL A 335 -15.22 -5.40 26.89
N LYS A 336 -14.67 -6.16 25.95
CA LYS A 336 -14.47 -7.60 26.14
C LYS A 336 -13.53 -7.91 27.31
N PRO A 337 -13.76 -9.00 28.08
CA PRO A 337 -12.92 -9.40 29.23
C PRO A 337 -11.44 -9.59 28.91
N ALA A 338 -11.11 -9.93 27.66
CA ALA A 338 -9.73 -10.09 27.18
C ALA A 338 -8.86 -8.82 27.34
N TYR A 339 -9.49 -7.65 27.55
CA TYR A 339 -8.80 -6.37 27.73
C TYR A 339 -8.72 -5.90 29.18
N ILE A 340 -9.20 -6.66 30.15
CA ILE A 340 -9.10 -6.31 31.58
C ILE A 340 -7.64 -6.01 31.96
N GLY A 341 -7.43 -4.87 32.59
CA GLY A 341 -6.11 -4.41 33.05
C GLY A 341 -5.23 -3.78 31.97
N LYS A 342 -5.60 -3.86 30.70
CA LYS A 342 -4.89 -3.22 29.59
C LYS A 342 -5.21 -1.73 29.50
N LYS A 343 -4.28 -0.94 28.94
CA LYS A 343 -4.53 0.44 28.56
C LYS A 343 -5.23 0.48 27.21
N VAL A 344 -6.26 1.29 27.11
CA VAL A 344 -7.04 1.52 25.89
C VAL A 344 -7.13 3.02 25.63
N THR A 345 -7.24 3.39 24.38
CA THR A 345 -7.46 4.78 23.96
C THR A 345 -8.93 5.00 23.65
N ILE A 346 -9.47 6.13 24.08
CA ILE A 346 -10.87 6.50 23.88
C ILE A 346 -10.93 7.72 22.97
N GLU A 347 -11.79 7.66 21.96
CA GLU A 347 -12.07 8.75 21.04
C GLU A 347 -13.58 8.98 20.96
N PRO A 348 -14.09 10.12 21.52
CA PRO A 348 -15.47 10.53 21.30
C PRO A 348 -15.59 11.20 19.94
N LYS A 349 -16.49 10.73 19.07
CA LYS A 349 -16.68 11.27 17.72
C LYS A 349 -18.11 11.03 17.23
N ASP A 350 -18.75 12.05 16.66
CA ASP A 350 -20.08 11.97 16.01
C ASP A 350 -21.15 11.30 16.90
N GLY A 351 -21.14 11.61 18.22
CA GLY A 351 -22.08 11.04 19.17
C GLY A 351 -21.81 9.59 19.55
N GLN A 352 -20.67 9.04 19.14
CA GLN A 352 -20.19 7.71 19.51
C GLN A 352 -18.89 7.78 20.30
N LEU A 353 -18.62 6.75 21.07
CA LEU A 353 -17.37 6.52 21.79
C LEU A 353 -16.68 5.31 21.20
N TYR A 354 -15.56 5.55 20.56
CA TYR A 354 -14.70 4.49 20.04
C TYR A 354 -13.63 4.15 21.06
N ILE A 355 -13.45 2.86 21.32
CA ILE A 355 -12.44 2.35 22.26
C ILE A 355 -11.45 1.52 21.46
N TYR A 356 -10.16 1.88 21.55
CA TYR A 356 -9.07 1.26 20.81
C TYR A 356 -8.08 0.57 21.73
N HIS A 357 -7.55 -0.55 21.28
CA HIS A 357 -6.34 -1.17 21.82
C HIS A 357 -5.38 -1.47 20.68
N ASN A 358 -4.12 -1.04 20.80
CA ASN A 358 -3.10 -1.17 19.73
C ASN A 358 -3.58 -0.70 18.35
N LYS A 359 -4.27 0.46 18.30
CA LYS A 359 -4.85 1.06 17.09
C LYS A 359 -6.05 0.30 16.48
N GLU A 360 -6.51 -0.79 17.07
CA GLU A 360 -7.71 -1.51 16.65
C GLU A 360 -8.93 -1.09 17.49
N ILE A 361 -10.08 -0.93 16.83
CA ILE A 361 -11.35 -0.69 17.53
C ILE A 361 -11.77 -1.99 18.21
N ILE A 362 -11.80 -1.98 19.55
CA ILE A 362 -12.20 -3.13 20.35
C ILE A 362 -13.65 -3.05 20.82
N SER A 363 -14.21 -1.83 20.88
CA SER A 363 -15.62 -1.58 21.20
C SER A 363 -16.07 -0.22 20.68
N THR A 364 -17.36 -0.10 20.38
CA THR A 364 -18.01 1.16 19.98
C THR A 364 -19.32 1.30 20.73
N HIS A 365 -19.53 2.44 21.38
CA HIS A 365 -20.76 2.75 22.11
C HIS A 365 -21.36 4.07 21.62
N ARG A 366 -22.65 4.21 21.75
CA ARG A 366 -23.29 5.52 21.64
C ARG A 366 -22.98 6.33 22.91
N LEU A 367 -22.56 7.60 22.76
CA LEU A 367 -22.40 8.50 23.89
C LEU A 367 -23.73 8.63 24.65
N SER A 368 -23.70 8.49 25.94
CA SER A 368 -24.87 8.42 26.81
C SER A 368 -24.58 9.13 28.14
N GLU A 369 -25.63 9.63 28.79
CA GLU A 369 -25.55 10.16 30.14
C GLU A 369 -25.79 9.05 31.21
N LYS A 370 -26.11 7.84 30.75
CA LYS A 370 -26.31 6.71 31.65
C LYS A 370 -25.01 6.28 32.30
N ARG A 371 -25.08 5.96 33.59
CA ARG A 371 -23.90 5.56 34.37
C ARG A 371 -23.22 4.30 33.83
N TYR A 372 -23.98 3.33 33.32
CA TYR A 372 -23.50 2.06 32.80
C TYR A 372 -24.03 1.84 31.38
N ASN A 373 -23.13 1.56 30.44
CA ASN A 373 -23.43 1.33 29.05
C ASN A 373 -22.78 0.01 28.62
N TYR A 374 -23.59 -1.01 28.41
CA TYR A 374 -23.14 -2.34 28.01
C TYR A 374 -23.55 -2.63 26.56
N ASN A 375 -22.62 -3.16 25.76
CA ASN A 375 -22.95 -3.88 24.55
C ASN A 375 -23.40 -5.30 24.92
N ARG A 376 -24.48 -5.80 24.32
CA ARG A 376 -25.07 -7.10 24.64
C ARG A 376 -24.04 -8.24 24.56
N ASP A 377 -23.29 -8.30 23.45
CA ASP A 377 -22.33 -9.38 23.21
C ASP A 377 -21.17 -9.34 24.22
N GLU A 378 -20.66 -8.15 24.53
CA GLU A 378 -19.62 -7.97 25.55
C GLU A 378 -20.13 -8.33 26.95
N TYR A 379 -21.39 -8.01 27.28
CA TYR A 379 -21.99 -8.36 28.55
C TYR A 379 -22.13 -9.88 28.71
N ILE A 380 -22.54 -10.59 27.67
CA ILE A 380 -22.57 -12.05 27.62
C ILE A 380 -21.16 -12.63 27.83
N GLU A 381 -20.16 -12.10 27.18
CA GLU A 381 -18.74 -12.52 27.36
C GLU A 381 -18.29 -12.27 28.82
N ILE A 382 -18.67 -11.16 29.43
CA ILE A 382 -18.36 -10.84 30.82
C ILE A 382 -19.02 -11.88 31.77
N MET A 383 -20.29 -12.23 31.54
CA MET A 383 -20.98 -13.24 32.33
C MET A 383 -20.33 -14.62 32.20
N LYS A 384 -19.96 -15.03 31.01
CA LYS A 384 -19.25 -16.29 30.72
C LYS A 384 -17.87 -16.36 31.37
N SER A 385 -17.22 -15.22 31.59
CA SER A 385 -15.86 -15.17 32.12
C SER A 385 -15.74 -15.48 33.62
N ASP A 386 -16.82 -15.33 34.41
CA ASP A 386 -16.80 -15.48 35.85
C ASP A 386 -18.07 -16.17 36.38
N ALA A 387 -19.16 -15.45 36.60
CA ALA A 387 -20.28 -15.88 37.40
C ALA A 387 -21.12 -17.02 36.79
N TYR A 388 -21.14 -17.13 35.45
CA TYR A 388 -22.00 -18.05 34.70
C TYR A 388 -21.25 -18.98 33.74
N LYS A 389 -19.93 -19.17 33.93
CA LYS A 389 -19.09 -19.96 33.03
C LYS A 389 -19.55 -21.40 32.80
N ASP A 390 -20.25 -21.99 33.77
CA ASP A 390 -20.72 -23.38 33.75
C ASP A 390 -22.19 -23.49 33.31
N GLN A 391 -22.85 -22.41 32.89
CA GLN A 391 -24.25 -22.41 32.48
C GLN A 391 -24.38 -22.55 30.94
N PRO A 392 -25.46 -23.15 30.42
CA PRO A 392 -25.76 -23.18 29.00
C PRO A 392 -25.91 -21.77 28.39
N ASP A 393 -25.53 -21.61 27.12
CA ASP A 393 -25.52 -20.32 26.45
C ASP A 393 -26.90 -19.64 26.40
N ASP A 394 -27.96 -20.41 26.16
CA ASP A 394 -29.34 -19.92 26.13
C ASP A 394 -29.83 -19.36 27.49
N VAL A 395 -29.35 -19.93 28.60
CA VAL A 395 -29.62 -19.43 29.96
C VAL A 395 -28.88 -18.11 30.18
N ILE A 396 -27.61 -18.03 29.78
CA ILE A 396 -26.80 -16.82 29.94
C ILE A 396 -27.39 -15.67 29.12
N GLU A 397 -27.76 -15.91 27.87
CA GLU A 397 -28.37 -14.87 27.01
C GLU A 397 -29.66 -14.33 27.59
N ARG A 398 -30.56 -15.19 28.09
CA ARG A 398 -31.80 -14.76 28.70
C ARG A 398 -31.59 -13.91 29.97
N ILE A 399 -30.63 -14.30 30.83
CA ILE A 399 -30.28 -13.53 32.02
C ILE A 399 -29.63 -12.20 31.62
N ALA A 400 -28.77 -12.20 30.58
CA ALA A 400 -28.16 -10.99 30.09
C ALA A 400 -29.20 -9.97 29.60
N ASP A 401 -30.18 -10.40 28.82
CA ASP A 401 -31.26 -9.53 28.34
C ASP A 401 -32.08 -8.94 29.49
N GLN A 402 -32.43 -9.74 30.50
CA GLN A 402 -33.14 -9.26 31.70
C GLN A 402 -32.32 -8.22 32.49
N ASN A 403 -31.03 -8.46 32.66
CA ASN A 403 -30.15 -7.53 33.38
C ASN A 403 -29.96 -6.22 32.61
N LEU A 404 -29.78 -6.27 31.30
CA LEU A 404 -29.63 -5.09 30.46
C LEU A 404 -30.88 -4.21 30.48
N GLU A 405 -32.08 -4.80 30.46
CA GLU A 405 -33.32 -4.05 30.65
C GLU A 405 -33.40 -3.34 32.03
N MET A 406 -32.83 -3.96 33.08
CA MET A 406 -32.75 -3.31 34.39
C MET A 406 -31.77 -2.13 34.38
N TYR A 407 -30.61 -2.27 33.77
CA TYR A 407 -29.64 -1.15 33.61
C TYR A 407 -30.23 0.00 32.79
N ASP A 408 -31.06 -0.28 31.80
CA ASP A 408 -31.75 0.74 31.01
C ASP A 408 -32.82 1.51 31.80
N ARG A 409 -33.35 0.95 32.89
CA ARG A 409 -34.33 1.61 33.77
C ARG A 409 -33.70 2.41 34.91
N ILE A 410 -32.47 2.10 35.32
CA ILE A 410 -31.78 2.73 36.45
C ILE A 410 -30.95 3.93 36.00
N GLY A 411 -30.63 4.08 34.68
CA GLY A 411 -29.88 5.17 34.09
C GLY A 411 -30.82 6.29 33.54
#